data_88ea50a8a048d3e40c8a2b3888f6b833
#
_entry.id   88ea50a8a048d3e40c8a2b3888f6b833
#
_cell.length_a   1.000
_cell.length_b   1.000
_cell.length_c   1.000
_cell.angle_alpha   90.00
_cell.angle_beta   90.00
_cell.angle_gamma   90.00
#
_symmetry.space_group_name_H-M   'P 1'
#
loop_
_entity.id
_entity.type
_entity.pdbx_description
1 polymer ?
#
loop_
_entity_poly.entity_id
_entity_poly.type
_entity_poly.pdbx_seq_one_letter_code
_entity_poly.pdbx_strand_id
1 'polypeptide(L)'
;MAVKWTEEQKKVITLRDRNILVSAAAGSGKTAVPVQRILSKIMDPLKPVDIDRLLIMTFTRAAAGEMRERIERGLDQALAEDPDNEHLQRQMTLIHTAQITTIDGFCAYVIRNYFHLIGLDPGYRTADEGELKLLQEDVLKELFEDHYAERKADFTAFVECYAPGKTDEGLKEHVLELYNAAMSNPWPEKWLDSCVENYHLDPEKGLEGTRWFRYLWEAADCALKEAEELTETAMKTCQLQDGPEL
;
A
#
# COMPACT_ATOMS: atom_id res chain seq x y z
N MET A 1 5.76 -37.26 9.39
CA MET A 1 7.20 -36.88 9.35
C MET A 1 7.33 -35.49 9.92
N ALA A 2 8.21 -35.30 10.92
CA ALA A 2 8.46 -33.98 11.48
C ALA A 2 9.10 -33.07 10.42
N VAL A 3 8.60 -31.86 10.26
CA VAL A 3 9.13 -30.87 9.30
C VAL A 3 10.53 -30.46 9.75
N LYS A 4 11.52 -30.63 8.89
CA LYS A 4 12.90 -30.24 9.21
C LYS A 4 13.12 -28.78 8.81
N TRP A 5 13.18 -27.90 9.80
CA TRP A 5 13.42 -26.46 9.61
C TRP A 5 14.90 -26.16 9.42
N THR A 6 15.24 -25.22 8.52
CA THR A 6 16.60 -24.66 8.44
C THR A 6 16.90 -23.78 9.65
N GLU A 7 18.17 -23.47 9.87
CA GLU A 7 18.57 -22.61 11.01
C GLU A 7 17.97 -21.20 10.90
N GLU A 8 17.84 -20.66 9.68
CA GLU A 8 17.20 -19.35 9.46
C GLU A 8 15.70 -19.40 9.73
N GLN A 9 15.01 -20.45 9.30
CA GLN A 9 13.59 -20.66 9.60
C GLN A 9 13.37 -20.83 11.11
N LYS A 10 14.24 -21.57 11.81
CA LYS A 10 14.19 -21.70 13.27
C LYS A 10 14.34 -20.34 13.96
N LYS A 11 15.25 -19.49 13.51
CA LYS A 11 15.38 -18.11 14.03
C LYS A 11 14.08 -17.34 13.88
N VAL A 12 13.44 -17.39 12.72
CA VAL A 12 12.14 -16.72 12.51
C VAL A 12 11.09 -17.26 13.48
N ILE A 13 11.03 -18.56 13.70
CA ILE A 13 10.06 -19.20 14.60
C ILE A 13 10.29 -18.80 16.06
N THR A 14 11.54 -18.74 16.52
CA THR A 14 11.89 -18.63 17.95
C THR A 14 12.16 -17.21 18.44
N LEU A 15 12.61 -16.29 17.57
CA LEU A 15 12.92 -14.91 17.99
C LEU A 15 11.68 -14.21 18.57
N ARG A 16 11.88 -13.50 19.70
CA ARG A 16 10.83 -12.76 20.43
C ARG A 16 11.27 -11.30 20.63
N ASP A 17 10.33 -10.47 21.04
CA ASP A 17 10.53 -9.09 21.51
C ASP A 17 11.31 -8.18 20.54
N ARG A 18 11.11 -8.39 19.22
CA ARG A 18 11.69 -7.57 18.14
C ARG A 18 10.91 -7.68 16.84
N ASN A 19 11.07 -6.67 16.00
CA ASN A 19 10.59 -6.72 14.62
C ASN A 19 11.48 -7.66 13.79
N ILE A 20 10.86 -8.44 12.91
CA ILE A 20 11.54 -9.38 12.02
C ILE A 20 11.06 -9.13 10.61
N LEU A 21 11.97 -8.80 9.71
CA LEU A 21 11.73 -8.77 8.27
C LEU A 21 12.27 -10.06 7.66
N VAL A 22 11.42 -10.79 6.94
CA VAL A 22 11.79 -12.06 6.32
C VAL A 22 11.71 -11.93 4.81
N SER A 23 12.85 -12.01 4.14
CA SER A 23 12.93 -12.15 2.69
C SER A 23 12.96 -13.62 2.32
N ALA A 24 12.06 -14.04 1.44
CA ALA A 24 11.91 -15.46 1.10
C ALA A 24 11.51 -15.67 -0.36
N ALA A 25 12.24 -16.51 -1.09
CA ALA A 25 11.93 -16.91 -2.46
C ALA A 25 10.65 -17.78 -2.54
N ALA A 26 10.10 -17.97 -3.74
CA ALA A 26 8.98 -18.89 -3.94
C ALA A 26 9.37 -20.32 -3.49
N GLY A 27 8.46 -21.03 -2.82
CA GLY A 27 8.73 -22.39 -2.31
C GLY A 27 9.55 -22.50 -1.03
N SER A 28 10.05 -21.40 -0.45
CA SER A 28 10.89 -21.39 0.76
C SER A 28 10.13 -21.57 2.09
N GLY A 29 8.86 -21.95 2.05
CA GLY A 29 8.05 -22.14 3.26
C GLY A 29 7.41 -20.87 3.82
N LYS A 30 7.18 -19.84 2.98
CA LYS A 30 6.58 -18.53 3.37
C LYS A 30 5.33 -18.65 4.24
N THR A 31 4.48 -19.63 4.01
CA THR A 31 3.26 -19.85 4.80
C THR A 31 3.49 -20.75 6.00
N ALA A 32 4.35 -21.75 5.87
CA ALA A 32 4.58 -22.73 6.93
C ALA A 32 5.35 -22.14 8.14
N VAL A 33 6.34 -21.28 7.90
CA VAL A 33 7.15 -20.65 8.95
C VAL A 33 6.32 -19.70 9.82
N PRO A 34 5.48 -18.77 9.30
CA PRO A 34 4.56 -17.97 10.10
C PRO A 34 3.58 -18.80 10.93
N VAL A 35 2.97 -19.86 10.34
CA VAL A 35 2.08 -20.77 11.08
C VAL A 35 2.81 -21.38 12.26
N GLN A 36 4.02 -21.94 12.05
CA GLN A 36 4.80 -22.53 13.12
C GLN A 36 5.21 -21.51 14.18
N ARG A 37 5.51 -20.26 13.76
CA ARG A 37 5.79 -19.18 14.72
C ARG A 37 4.58 -18.85 15.58
N ILE A 38 3.37 -18.78 14.98
CA ILE A 38 2.12 -18.52 15.70
C ILE A 38 1.87 -19.64 16.71
N LEU A 39 1.93 -20.90 16.27
CA LEU A 39 1.77 -22.05 17.14
C LEU A 39 2.79 -22.05 18.28
N SER A 40 4.06 -21.73 18.00
CA SER A 40 5.10 -21.65 19.03
C SER A 40 4.90 -20.51 20.02
N LYS A 41 4.12 -19.46 19.68
CA LYS A 41 3.73 -18.40 20.63
C LYS A 41 2.54 -18.80 21.48
N ILE A 42 1.56 -19.47 20.88
CA ILE A 42 0.38 -19.96 21.57
C ILE A 42 0.77 -21.06 22.59
N MET A 43 1.65 -21.97 22.19
CA MET A 43 2.08 -23.11 22.99
C MET A 43 3.34 -22.82 23.82
N ASP A 44 3.74 -21.57 24.00
CA ASP A 44 4.92 -21.21 24.77
C ASP A 44 4.68 -21.57 26.26
N PRO A 45 5.50 -22.42 26.88
CA PRO A 45 5.27 -22.89 28.24
C PRO A 45 5.47 -21.81 29.31
N LEU A 46 6.19 -20.74 28.98
CA LEU A 46 6.50 -19.66 29.92
C LEU A 46 5.63 -18.42 29.74
N LYS A 47 5.32 -18.10 28.48
CA LYS A 47 4.55 -16.90 28.11
C LYS A 47 3.61 -17.22 26.96
N PRO A 48 2.58 -18.04 27.16
CA PRO A 48 1.64 -18.32 26.10
C PRO A 48 0.87 -17.03 25.71
N VAL A 49 0.59 -16.88 24.42
CA VAL A 49 -0.16 -15.77 23.89
C VAL A 49 -1.46 -16.29 23.30
N ASP A 50 -2.60 -15.78 23.75
CA ASP A 50 -3.88 -16.15 23.17
C ASP A 50 -3.97 -15.73 21.71
N ILE A 51 -4.58 -16.56 20.88
CA ILE A 51 -4.69 -16.34 19.41
C ILE A 51 -5.45 -15.06 19.08
N ASP A 52 -6.43 -14.66 19.89
CA ASP A 52 -7.20 -13.43 19.72
C ASP A 52 -6.41 -12.15 20.00
N ARG A 53 -5.22 -12.27 20.62
CA ARG A 53 -4.24 -11.18 20.80
C ARG A 53 -3.25 -11.04 19.67
N LEU A 54 -3.35 -11.88 18.65
CA LEU A 54 -2.51 -11.84 17.46
C LEU A 54 -3.30 -11.26 16.29
N LEU A 55 -2.70 -10.27 15.62
CA LEU A 55 -3.19 -9.78 14.34
C LEU A 55 -2.40 -10.45 13.22
N ILE A 56 -3.10 -11.22 12.40
CA ILE A 56 -2.53 -11.99 11.29
C ILE A 56 -3.17 -11.48 10.00
N MET A 57 -2.37 -10.81 9.18
CA MET A 57 -2.86 -10.22 7.94
C MET A 57 -2.28 -10.91 6.71
N THR A 58 -3.11 -11.07 5.69
CA THR A 58 -2.77 -11.61 4.38
C THR A 58 -3.29 -10.70 3.27
N PHE A 59 -2.85 -10.92 2.03
CA PHE A 59 -3.34 -10.14 0.89
C PHE A 59 -4.71 -10.60 0.39
N THR A 60 -5.05 -11.88 0.53
CA THR A 60 -6.30 -12.42 0.01
C THR A 60 -7.10 -13.13 1.09
N ARG A 61 -8.43 -13.12 0.94
CA ARG A 61 -9.35 -13.85 1.84
C ARG A 61 -9.06 -15.35 1.84
N ALA A 62 -8.72 -15.92 0.67
CA ALA A 62 -8.36 -17.32 0.55
C ALA A 62 -7.11 -17.66 1.37
N ALA A 63 -6.06 -16.83 1.31
CA ALA A 63 -4.86 -17.01 2.11
C ALA A 63 -5.12 -16.86 3.63
N ALA A 64 -6.04 -15.97 4.02
CA ALA A 64 -6.45 -15.84 5.43
C ALA A 64 -7.19 -17.10 5.90
N GLY A 65 -8.10 -17.65 5.08
CA GLY A 65 -8.78 -18.92 5.34
C GLY A 65 -7.79 -20.08 5.49
N GLU A 66 -6.88 -20.24 4.53
CA GLU A 66 -5.83 -21.25 4.58
C GLU A 66 -4.93 -21.14 5.83
N MET A 67 -4.60 -19.90 6.20
CA MET A 67 -3.80 -19.65 7.42
C MET A 67 -4.56 -20.11 8.67
N ARG A 68 -5.85 -19.78 8.77
CA ARG A 68 -6.71 -20.22 9.88
C ARG A 68 -6.78 -21.74 9.99
N GLU A 69 -7.08 -22.43 8.88
CA GLU A 69 -7.16 -23.91 8.85
C GLU A 69 -5.83 -24.58 9.24
N ARG A 70 -4.70 -24.00 8.85
CA ARG A 70 -3.39 -24.52 9.21
C ARG A 70 -3.09 -24.35 10.69
N ILE A 71 -3.50 -23.24 11.29
CA ILE A 71 -3.36 -23.00 12.73
C ILE A 71 -4.28 -23.94 13.50
N GLU A 72 -5.56 -24.07 13.09
CA GLU A 72 -6.51 -25.03 13.68
C GLU A 72 -5.93 -26.45 13.69
N ARG A 73 -5.47 -26.94 12.54
CA ARG A 73 -4.87 -28.28 12.46
C ARG A 73 -3.65 -28.47 13.39
N GLY A 74 -2.86 -27.40 13.55
CA GLY A 74 -1.72 -27.43 14.47
C GLY A 74 -2.14 -27.49 15.95
N LEU A 75 -3.23 -26.77 16.30
CA LEU A 75 -3.82 -26.81 17.64
C LEU A 75 -4.48 -28.16 17.92
N ASP A 76 -5.21 -28.73 16.95
CA ASP A 76 -5.84 -30.04 17.04
C ASP A 76 -4.79 -31.14 17.29
N GLN A 77 -3.67 -31.08 16.56
CA GLN A 77 -2.57 -32.03 16.78
C GLN A 77 -1.96 -31.92 18.16
N ALA A 78 -1.74 -30.70 18.65
CA ALA A 78 -1.20 -30.49 19.99
C ALA A 78 -2.22 -30.95 21.08
N LEU A 79 -3.51 -30.72 20.86
CA LEU A 79 -4.57 -31.14 21.77
C LEU A 79 -4.75 -32.68 21.78
N ALA A 80 -4.49 -33.34 20.63
CA ALA A 80 -4.49 -34.81 20.57
C ALA A 80 -3.35 -35.44 21.39
N GLU A 81 -2.22 -34.73 21.52
CA GLU A 81 -1.08 -35.14 22.36
C GLU A 81 -1.31 -34.84 23.86
N ASP A 82 -2.06 -33.80 24.19
CA ASP A 82 -2.39 -33.37 25.56
C ASP A 82 -3.88 -32.95 25.64
N PRO A 83 -4.83 -33.93 25.71
CA PRO A 83 -6.26 -33.66 25.65
C PRO A 83 -6.81 -32.84 26.81
N ASP A 84 -6.18 -32.89 27.97
CA ASP A 84 -6.60 -32.21 29.19
C ASP A 84 -6.04 -30.78 29.31
N ASN A 85 -5.36 -30.28 28.29
CA ASN A 85 -4.78 -28.96 28.27
C ASN A 85 -5.85 -27.87 28.09
N GLU A 86 -6.27 -27.27 29.19
CA GLU A 86 -7.30 -26.22 29.22
C GLU A 86 -6.93 -25.01 28.34
N HIS A 87 -5.63 -24.66 28.24
CA HIS A 87 -5.18 -23.56 27.40
C HIS A 87 -5.43 -23.88 25.92
N LEU A 88 -5.04 -25.08 25.44
CA LEU A 88 -5.28 -25.48 24.06
C LEU A 88 -6.75 -25.57 23.71
N GLN A 89 -7.59 -26.13 24.61
CA GLN A 89 -9.05 -26.16 24.44
C GLN A 89 -9.63 -24.76 24.30
N ARG A 90 -9.15 -23.80 25.10
CA ARG A 90 -9.52 -22.40 24.98
C ARG A 90 -9.09 -21.81 23.64
N GLN A 91 -7.87 -22.09 23.15
CA GLN A 91 -7.42 -21.57 21.86
C GLN A 91 -8.27 -22.07 20.68
N MET A 92 -8.74 -23.31 20.73
CA MET A 92 -9.67 -23.86 19.74
C MET A 92 -10.98 -23.08 19.68
N THR A 93 -11.45 -22.55 20.80
CA THR A 93 -12.63 -21.69 20.84
C THR A 93 -12.32 -20.28 20.33
N LEU A 94 -11.18 -19.71 20.73
CA LEU A 94 -10.79 -18.33 20.39
C LEU A 94 -10.42 -18.14 18.90
N ILE A 95 -10.01 -19.19 18.19
CA ILE A 95 -9.59 -19.08 16.78
C ILE A 95 -10.69 -18.54 15.87
N HIS A 96 -11.95 -18.78 16.19
CA HIS A 96 -13.10 -18.30 15.42
C HIS A 96 -13.27 -16.79 15.51
N THR A 97 -12.82 -16.18 16.62
CA THR A 97 -12.88 -14.73 16.86
C THR A 97 -11.55 -14.03 16.59
N ALA A 98 -10.49 -14.80 16.34
CA ALA A 98 -9.15 -14.28 16.07
C ALA A 98 -9.08 -13.46 14.79
N GLN A 99 -8.29 -12.39 14.84
CA GLN A 99 -8.07 -11.47 13.71
C GLN A 99 -7.09 -12.07 12.68
N ILE A 100 -7.59 -13.07 11.93
CA ILE A 100 -6.90 -13.67 10.78
C ILE A 100 -7.65 -13.23 9.53
N THR A 101 -7.17 -12.18 8.86
CA THR A 101 -7.95 -11.45 7.88
C THR A 101 -7.05 -10.77 6.82
N THR A 102 -7.65 -10.09 5.85
CA THR A 102 -6.95 -9.20 4.94
C THR A 102 -6.74 -7.82 5.58
N ILE A 103 -5.87 -7.00 4.98
CA ILE A 103 -5.66 -5.61 5.41
C ILE A 103 -6.99 -4.85 5.41
N ASP A 104 -7.75 -4.92 4.31
CA ASP A 104 -9.07 -4.27 4.20
C ASP A 104 -10.08 -4.81 5.22
N GLY A 105 -10.06 -6.14 5.45
CA GLY A 105 -10.90 -6.76 6.48
C GLY A 105 -10.60 -6.24 7.88
N PHE A 106 -9.32 -6.02 8.20
CA PHE A 106 -8.91 -5.41 9.46
C PHE A 106 -9.31 -3.93 9.53
N CYS A 107 -9.12 -3.17 8.45
CA CYS A 107 -9.60 -1.77 8.38
C CYS A 107 -11.11 -1.68 8.62
N ALA A 108 -11.89 -2.54 7.96
CA ALA A 108 -13.34 -2.61 8.17
C ALA A 108 -13.70 -2.98 9.61
N TYR A 109 -12.95 -3.88 10.25
CA TYR A 109 -13.13 -4.22 11.67
C TYR A 109 -12.88 -3.00 12.56
N VAL A 110 -11.80 -2.26 12.33
CA VAL A 110 -11.48 -1.04 13.10
C VAL A 110 -12.58 0.00 12.95
N ILE A 111 -13.01 0.28 11.71
CA ILE A 111 -14.07 1.25 11.44
C ILE A 111 -15.37 0.85 12.14
N ARG A 112 -15.79 -0.42 12.06
CA ARG A 112 -17.02 -0.90 12.73
C ARG A 112 -17.01 -0.78 14.25
N ASN A 113 -15.83 -0.86 14.87
CA ASN A 113 -15.72 -0.74 16.33
C ASN A 113 -15.52 0.71 16.80
N TYR A 114 -14.98 1.57 15.93
CA TYR A 114 -14.57 2.93 16.29
C TYR A 114 -15.21 4.02 15.42
N PHE A 115 -16.28 3.72 14.67
CA PHE A 115 -16.99 4.64 13.79
C PHE A 115 -17.36 5.97 14.47
N HIS A 116 -17.70 5.92 15.75
CA HIS A 116 -18.09 7.07 16.55
C HIS A 116 -16.95 8.08 16.75
N LEU A 117 -15.67 7.65 16.71
CA LEU A 117 -14.50 8.53 16.84
C LEU A 117 -14.25 9.40 15.61
N ILE A 118 -14.73 8.96 14.46
CA ILE A 118 -14.56 9.66 13.18
C ILE A 118 -15.89 10.28 12.69
N GLY A 119 -16.94 10.29 13.53
CA GLY A 119 -18.24 10.86 13.19
C GLY A 119 -18.99 10.12 12.08
N LEU A 120 -18.67 8.85 11.83
CA LEU A 120 -19.33 8.05 10.79
C LEU A 120 -20.66 7.52 11.30
N ASP A 121 -21.69 7.52 10.43
CA ASP A 121 -22.98 6.92 10.73
C ASP A 121 -22.84 5.40 10.93
N PRO A 122 -23.45 4.80 11.98
CA PRO A 122 -23.38 3.35 12.18
C PRO A 122 -24.01 2.51 11.04
N GLY A 123 -24.87 3.10 10.25
CA GLY A 123 -25.49 2.48 9.07
C GLY A 123 -24.66 2.58 7.80
N TYR A 124 -23.41 3.05 7.86
CA TYR A 124 -22.55 3.17 6.69
C TYR A 124 -22.37 1.83 5.98
N ARG A 125 -22.23 1.89 4.67
CA ARG A 125 -21.84 0.77 3.81
C ARG A 125 -20.67 1.16 2.90
N THR A 126 -19.91 0.18 2.51
CA THR A 126 -18.88 0.38 1.49
C THR A 126 -19.56 0.49 0.12
N ALA A 127 -19.31 1.57 -0.61
CA ALA A 127 -19.74 1.74 -1.98
C ALA A 127 -18.99 0.80 -2.94
N ASP A 128 -19.61 0.42 -4.03
CA ASP A 128 -18.89 -0.22 -5.13
C ASP A 128 -18.17 0.81 -6.02
N GLU A 129 -17.33 0.33 -6.94
CA GLU A 129 -16.54 1.21 -7.81
C GLU A 129 -17.39 2.08 -8.72
N GLY A 130 -18.56 1.60 -9.17
CA GLY A 130 -19.49 2.35 -10.02
C GLY A 130 -20.15 3.46 -9.24
N GLU A 131 -20.64 3.18 -8.04
CA GLU A 131 -21.21 4.19 -7.13
C GLU A 131 -20.19 5.27 -6.77
N LEU A 132 -18.93 4.85 -6.52
CA LEU A 132 -17.85 5.79 -6.18
C LEU A 132 -17.55 6.75 -7.34
N LYS A 133 -17.50 6.24 -8.59
CA LYS A 133 -17.28 7.07 -9.78
C LYS A 133 -18.39 8.08 -9.98
N LEU A 134 -19.64 7.66 -9.90
CA LEU A 134 -20.79 8.57 -10.01
C LEU A 134 -20.75 9.66 -8.95
N LEU A 135 -20.47 9.29 -7.70
CA LEU A 135 -20.34 10.28 -6.63
C LEU A 135 -19.19 11.26 -6.87
N GLN A 136 -18.05 10.78 -7.37
CA GLN A 136 -16.92 11.65 -7.71
C GLN A 136 -17.25 12.61 -8.85
N GLU A 137 -17.96 12.16 -9.90
CA GLU A 137 -18.42 12.99 -11.00
C GLU A 137 -19.40 14.07 -10.53
N ASP A 138 -20.37 13.72 -9.70
CA ASP A 138 -21.35 14.66 -9.14
C ASP A 138 -20.67 15.72 -8.26
N VAL A 139 -19.78 15.30 -7.34
CA VAL A 139 -19.04 16.22 -6.47
C VAL A 139 -18.13 17.15 -7.27
N LEU A 140 -17.42 16.62 -8.28
CA LEU A 140 -16.59 17.45 -9.14
C LEU A 140 -17.40 18.48 -9.92
N LYS A 141 -18.53 18.08 -10.45
CA LYS A 141 -19.41 18.98 -11.17
C LYS A 141 -19.87 20.12 -10.27
N GLU A 142 -20.37 19.83 -9.09
CA GLU A 142 -20.78 20.81 -8.09
C GLU A 142 -19.62 21.74 -7.70
N LEU A 143 -18.44 21.17 -7.40
CA LEU A 143 -17.25 21.93 -7.06
C LEU A 143 -16.87 22.94 -8.15
N PHE A 144 -16.85 22.51 -9.41
CA PHE A 144 -16.51 23.38 -10.52
C PHE A 144 -17.59 24.46 -10.76
N GLU A 145 -18.88 24.12 -10.66
CA GLU A 145 -19.98 25.09 -10.76
C GLU A 145 -19.87 26.19 -9.69
N ASP A 146 -19.56 25.82 -8.46
CA ASP A 146 -19.35 26.76 -7.35
C ASP A 146 -18.16 27.69 -7.61
N HIS A 147 -17.03 27.16 -8.03
CA HIS A 147 -15.84 27.97 -8.35
C HIS A 147 -16.06 28.90 -9.55
N TYR A 148 -16.80 28.47 -10.58
CA TYR A 148 -17.19 29.34 -11.69
C TYR A 148 -18.16 30.45 -11.24
N ALA A 149 -19.08 30.13 -10.32
CA ALA A 149 -20.01 31.11 -9.77
C ALA A 149 -19.31 32.21 -8.95
N GLU A 150 -18.26 31.82 -8.18
CA GLU A 150 -17.44 32.76 -7.40
C GLU A 150 -16.61 33.73 -8.26
N ARG A 151 -16.32 33.40 -9.51
CA ARG A 151 -15.56 34.21 -10.50
C ARG A 151 -14.19 34.71 -9.96
N LYS A 152 -13.51 33.92 -9.16
CA LYS A 152 -12.18 34.26 -8.67
C LYS A 152 -11.17 34.26 -9.81
N ALA A 153 -10.33 35.32 -9.85
CA ALA A 153 -9.32 35.48 -10.89
C ALA A 153 -8.33 34.31 -10.93
N ASP A 154 -7.95 33.80 -9.76
CA ASP A 154 -7.02 32.68 -9.62
C ASP A 154 -7.57 31.40 -10.25
N PHE A 155 -8.86 31.12 -10.01
CA PHE A 155 -9.51 29.95 -10.62
C PHE A 155 -9.62 30.10 -12.15
N THR A 156 -9.96 31.31 -12.62
CA THR A 156 -10.04 31.58 -14.07
C THR A 156 -8.66 31.39 -14.72
N ALA A 157 -7.61 31.95 -14.16
CA ALA A 157 -6.25 31.77 -14.65
C ALA A 157 -5.80 30.29 -14.65
N PHE A 158 -6.18 29.55 -13.60
CA PHE A 158 -5.92 28.10 -13.51
C PHE A 158 -6.61 27.34 -14.64
N VAL A 159 -7.92 27.61 -14.89
CA VAL A 159 -8.65 26.98 -15.99
C VAL A 159 -8.03 27.33 -17.34
N GLU A 160 -7.68 28.60 -17.58
CA GLU A 160 -7.05 29.04 -18.82
C GLU A 160 -5.70 28.34 -19.08
N CYS A 161 -4.93 28.07 -18.02
CA CYS A 161 -3.65 27.36 -18.13
C CYS A 161 -3.80 25.86 -18.41
N TYR A 162 -4.72 25.19 -17.72
CA TYR A 162 -4.79 23.73 -17.71
C TYR A 162 -5.91 23.13 -18.55
N ALA A 163 -6.86 23.95 -18.98
CA ALA A 163 -7.96 23.57 -19.89
C ALA A 163 -8.05 24.52 -21.09
N PRO A 164 -7.02 24.63 -21.95
CA PRO A 164 -7.03 25.58 -23.08
C PRO A 164 -8.03 25.21 -24.18
N GLY A 165 -8.83 24.17 -23.99
CA GLY A 165 -9.82 23.65 -24.94
C GLY A 165 -11.20 24.27 -24.76
N LYS A 166 -12.18 23.57 -25.33
CA LYS A 166 -13.63 23.98 -25.23
C LYS A 166 -14.31 23.36 -24.02
N THR A 167 -13.67 22.42 -23.33
CA THR A 167 -14.21 21.68 -22.19
C THR A 167 -13.19 21.65 -21.06
N ASP A 168 -13.68 21.51 -19.84
CA ASP A 168 -12.89 21.39 -18.63
C ASP A 168 -12.66 19.92 -18.16
N GLU A 169 -13.00 18.95 -19.03
CA GLU A 169 -12.89 17.53 -18.69
C GLU A 169 -11.46 17.12 -18.33
N GLY A 170 -10.44 17.57 -19.07
CA GLY A 170 -9.03 17.30 -18.74
C GLY A 170 -8.63 17.85 -17.37
N LEU A 171 -9.21 18.99 -16.97
CA LEU A 171 -8.94 19.55 -15.65
C LEU A 171 -9.56 18.70 -14.53
N LYS A 172 -10.78 18.19 -14.75
CA LYS A 172 -11.44 17.26 -13.80
C LYS A 172 -10.63 15.97 -13.64
N GLU A 173 -10.09 15.43 -14.74
CA GLU A 173 -9.21 14.28 -14.71
C GLU A 173 -7.96 14.54 -13.84
N HIS A 174 -7.29 15.67 -14.01
CA HIS A 174 -6.16 16.06 -13.19
C HIS A 174 -6.50 16.22 -11.71
N VAL A 175 -7.67 16.79 -11.40
CA VAL A 175 -8.14 16.91 -10.01
C VAL A 175 -8.37 15.52 -9.40
N LEU A 176 -8.95 14.57 -10.14
CA LEU A 176 -9.14 13.18 -9.69
C LEU A 176 -7.81 12.45 -9.50
N GLU A 177 -6.86 12.61 -10.41
CA GLU A 177 -5.50 12.04 -10.27
C GLU A 177 -4.82 12.56 -9.00
N LEU A 178 -4.87 13.87 -8.76
CA LEU A 178 -4.33 14.49 -7.57
C LEU A 178 -5.02 14.00 -6.30
N TYR A 179 -6.36 13.91 -6.33
CA TYR A 179 -7.15 13.36 -5.23
C TYR A 179 -6.73 11.92 -4.90
N ASN A 180 -6.64 11.04 -5.90
CA ASN A 180 -6.24 9.65 -5.71
C ASN A 180 -4.81 9.54 -5.16
N ALA A 181 -3.89 10.39 -5.63
CA ALA A 181 -2.53 10.45 -5.11
C ALA A 181 -2.52 10.94 -3.65
N ALA A 182 -3.28 11.96 -3.31
CA ALA A 182 -3.41 12.45 -1.94
C ALA A 182 -3.99 11.39 -1.00
N MET A 183 -5.08 10.72 -1.42
CA MET A 183 -5.75 9.68 -0.62
C MET A 183 -4.92 8.42 -0.43
N SER A 184 -3.85 8.21 -1.21
CA SER A 184 -2.88 7.13 -0.96
C SER A 184 -1.94 7.43 0.22
N ASN A 185 -1.98 8.65 0.75
CA ASN A 185 -1.17 9.07 1.89
C ASN A 185 -1.98 9.04 3.19
N PRO A 186 -1.36 8.71 4.35
CA PRO A 186 -2.05 8.68 5.64
C PRO A 186 -2.64 10.03 6.08
N TRP A 187 -2.06 11.14 5.57
CA TRP A 187 -2.44 12.51 5.89
C TRP A 187 -2.56 13.31 4.59
N PRO A 188 -3.67 13.17 3.83
CA PRO A 188 -3.85 13.76 2.51
C PRO A 188 -3.61 15.26 2.47
N GLU A 189 -4.20 16.01 3.40
CA GLU A 189 -4.07 17.48 3.47
C GLU A 189 -2.62 17.90 3.68
N LYS A 190 -1.91 17.28 4.63
CA LYS A 190 -0.49 17.58 4.86
C LYS A 190 0.39 17.22 3.67
N TRP A 191 0.02 16.18 2.95
CA TRP A 191 0.73 15.82 1.73
C TRP A 191 0.53 16.87 0.65
N LEU A 192 -0.70 17.37 0.45
CA LEU A 192 -1.01 18.45 -0.48
C LEU A 192 -0.25 19.73 -0.12
N ASP A 193 -0.26 20.13 1.16
CA ASP A 193 0.51 21.27 1.66
C ASP A 193 1.99 21.13 1.33
N SER A 194 2.56 19.94 1.56
CA SER A 194 3.97 19.68 1.23
C SER A 194 4.26 19.75 -0.26
N CYS A 195 3.30 19.39 -1.11
CA CYS A 195 3.42 19.54 -2.55
C CYS A 195 3.50 21.04 -2.94
N VAL A 196 2.65 21.88 -2.35
CA VAL A 196 2.68 23.33 -2.58
C VAL A 196 4.00 23.94 -2.09
N GLU A 197 4.47 23.55 -0.91
CA GLU A 197 5.76 24.01 -0.37
C GLU A 197 6.94 23.69 -1.29
N ASN A 198 6.90 22.58 -2.00
CA ASN A 198 7.96 22.22 -2.96
C ASN A 198 8.08 23.18 -4.15
N TYR A 199 7.06 24.00 -4.42
CA TYR A 199 7.09 25.04 -5.46
C TYR A 199 7.50 26.41 -4.94
N HIS A 200 7.67 26.60 -3.63
CA HIS A 200 8.22 27.83 -3.10
C HIS A 200 9.72 27.89 -3.39
N LEU A 201 10.10 28.86 -4.24
CA LEU A 201 11.49 29.07 -4.59
C LEU A 201 12.21 29.90 -3.53
N ASP A 202 13.36 29.44 -3.09
CA ASP A 202 14.29 30.25 -2.33
C ASP A 202 14.82 31.38 -3.23
N PRO A 203 14.61 32.66 -2.88
CA PRO A 203 15.06 33.79 -3.71
C PRO A 203 16.57 33.80 -4.02
N GLU A 204 17.38 33.20 -3.14
CA GLU A 204 18.84 33.15 -3.32
C GLU A 204 19.31 31.97 -4.15
N LYS A 205 18.59 30.82 -4.05
CA LYS A 205 18.99 29.56 -4.72
C LYS A 205 18.21 29.28 -5.99
N GLY A 206 17.08 29.95 -6.19
CA GLY A 206 16.22 29.72 -7.37
C GLY A 206 15.76 28.26 -7.49
N LEU A 207 15.69 27.79 -8.74
CA LEU A 207 15.28 26.41 -9.04
C LEU A 207 16.24 25.35 -8.49
N GLU A 208 17.53 25.64 -8.43
CA GLU A 208 18.56 24.72 -7.93
C GLU A 208 18.37 24.38 -6.44
N GLY A 209 17.70 25.25 -5.70
CA GLY A 209 17.36 25.04 -4.29
C GLY A 209 16.20 24.06 -4.07
N THR A 210 15.48 23.68 -5.12
CA THR A 210 14.32 22.80 -5.00
C THR A 210 14.72 21.32 -5.00
N ARG A 211 13.99 20.52 -4.20
CA ARG A 211 14.26 19.08 -4.09
C ARG A 211 14.04 18.33 -5.40
N TRP A 212 13.07 18.76 -6.21
CA TRP A 212 12.71 18.10 -7.47
C TRP A 212 13.61 18.48 -8.63
N PHE A 213 14.27 19.65 -8.62
CA PHE A 213 15.16 20.10 -9.71
C PHE A 213 16.30 19.12 -9.95
N ARG A 214 16.89 18.58 -8.89
CA ARG A 214 17.93 17.57 -9.01
C ARG A 214 17.49 16.35 -9.81
N TYR A 215 16.28 15.85 -9.57
CA TYR A 215 15.76 14.71 -10.30
C TYR A 215 15.48 15.01 -11.76
N LEU A 216 14.97 16.20 -12.06
CA LEU A 216 14.80 16.66 -13.45
C LEU A 216 16.15 16.77 -14.15
N TRP A 217 17.14 17.32 -13.48
CA TRP A 217 18.49 17.45 -14.04
C TRP A 217 19.13 16.10 -14.31
N GLU A 218 19.08 15.18 -13.36
CA GLU A 218 19.58 13.81 -13.51
C GLU A 218 18.88 13.08 -14.67
N ALA A 219 17.55 13.22 -14.80
CA ALA A 219 16.80 12.63 -15.90
C ALA A 219 17.17 13.23 -17.27
N ALA A 220 17.34 14.55 -17.35
CA ALA A 220 17.76 15.24 -18.56
C ALA A 220 19.19 14.84 -18.96
N ASP A 221 20.11 14.76 -18.00
CA ASP A 221 21.50 14.33 -18.24
C ASP A 221 21.56 12.87 -18.74
N CYS A 222 20.74 11.99 -18.17
CA CYS A 222 20.61 10.61 -18.62
C CYS A 222 20.11 10.53 -20.06
N ALA A 223 19.05 11.26 -20.40
CA ALA A 223 18.47 11.28 -21.73
C ALA A 223 19.44 11.85 -22.78
N LEU A 224 20.22 12.87 -22.42
CA LEU A 224 21.25 13.44 -23.30
C LEU A 224 22.37 12.43 -23.55
N LYS A 225 22.87 11.73 -22.53
CA LYS A 225 23.88 10.68 -22.67
C LYS A 225 23.41 9.54 -23.57
N GLU A 226 22.17 9.08 -23.38
CA GLU A 226 21.59 8.05 -24.26
C GLU A 226 21.50 8.55 -25.72
N ALA A 227 21.11 9.79 -25.93
CA ALA A 227 21.09 10.38 -27.28
C ALA A 227 22.47 10.48 -27.91
N GLU A 228 23.51 10.85 -27.14
CA GLU A 228 24.91 10.86 -27.58
C GLU A 228 25.38 9.46 -27.98
N GLU A 229 25.15 8.45 -27.14
CA GLU A 229 25.54 7.05 -27.43
C GLU A 229 24.82 6.50 -28.66
N LEU A 230 23.54 6.79 -28.85
CA LEU A 230 22.78 6.42 -30.04
C LEU A 230 23.34 7.11 -31.30
N THR A 231 23.67 8.38 -31.19
CA THR A 231 24.26 9.17 -32.31
C THR A 231 25.62 8.62 -32.69
N GLU A 232 26.50 8.35 -31.72
CA GLU A 232 27.80 7.73 -31.99
C GLU A 232 27.65 6.34 -32.62
N THR A 233 26.68 5.54 -32.15
CA THR A 233 26.43 4.23 -32.74
C THR A 233 25.92 4.34 -34.17
N ALA A 234 25.01 5.26 -34.45
CA ALA A 234 24.54 5.54 -35.79
C ALA A 234 25.71 5.98 -36.74
N MET A 235 26.55 6.90 -36.27
CA MET A 235 27.74 7.34 -37.04
C MET A 235 28.70 6.19 -37.33
N LYS A 236 28.96 5.31 -36.34
CA LYS A 236 29.80 4.12 -36.57
C LYS A 236 29.17 3.15 -37.57
N THR A 237 27.86 2.99 -37.55
CA THR A 237 27.12 2.13 -38.49
C THR A 237 27.17 2.68 -39.91
N CYS A 238 27.06 3.99 -40.11
CA CYS A 238 27.18 4.63 -41.41
C CYS A 238 28.61 4.49 -42.01
N GLN A 239 29.64 4.31 -41.19
CA GLN A 239 31.03 4.10 -41.64
C GLN A 239 31.34 2.67 -42.07
N LEU A 240 30.41 1.71 -41.88
CA LEU A 240 30.57 0.36 -42.34
C LEU A 240 30.46 0.29 -43.88
N GLN A 241 31.16 -0.67 -44.51
CA GLN A 241 31.30 -0.78 -45.98
C GLN A 241 29.96 -0.92 -46.72
N ASP A 242 28.91 -1.42 -46.04
CA ASP A 242 27.53 -1.54 -46.52
C ASP A 242 26.54 -0.78 -45.59
N GLY A 243 27.02 0.25 -44.90
CA GLY A 243 26.22 1.09 -44.01
C GLY A 243 25.31 2.04 -44.80
N PRO A 244 24.19 2.53 -44.14
CA PRO A 244 23.32 3.54 -44.75
C PRO A 244 24.11 4.84 -45.00
N GLU A 245 23.77 5.53 -46.10
CA GLU A 245 24.32 6.86 -46.40
C GLU A 245 23.77 7.89 -45.39
N LEU A 246 24.63 8.82 -44.95
CA LEU A 246 24.27 9.92 -44.04
C LEU A 246 23.43 10.98 -44.75
#